data_a8c2fb831ee6274c7ca7c75706936c14
#
_entry.id   a8c2fb831ee6274c7ca7c75706936c14
#
_cell.length_a   1.000
_cell.length_b   1.000
_cell.length_c   1.000
_cell.angle_alpha   90.00
_cell.angle_beta   90.00
_cell.angle_gamma   90.00
#
_symmetry.space_group_name_H-M   'P 1'
#
loop_
_entity.id
_entity.type
_entity.pdbx_description
1 polymer ?
#
loop_
_entity_poly.entity_id
_entity_poly.type
_entity_poly.pdbx_seq_one_letter_code
_entity_poly.pdbx_strand_id
1 'polypeptide(L)'
;MTAIVCVEDRGGILFLKRRVSRDREVYRDIAENYIKVYMTSYSLPLFDGVKINTGVRLLPISEGERGEVCFVESGEIADNIHKISRLVIYRWNRTYPSDVKLGFEPEEMGFKRVSTTELVGYSHEKITKDIYEKI
;
A
#
# COMPACT_ATOMS: atom_id res chain seq x y z
N MET A 1 -2.31 -2.48 -13.23
CA MET A 1 -1.80 -1.49 -12.28
C MET A 1 -1.16 -2.19 -11.08
N THR A 2 -0.24 -1.51 -10.44
CA THR A 2 0.31 -1.92 -9.14
C THR A 2 -0.34 -1.08 -8.05
N ALA A 3 -0.87 -1.74 -7.01
CA ALA A 3 -1.40 -1.06 -5.83
C ALA A 3 -0.51 -1.39 -4.63
N ILE A 4 -0.16 -0.36 -3.87
CA ILE A 4 0.65 -0.47 -2.65
C ILE A 4 -0.21 -0.05 -1.47
N VAL A 5 -0.21 -0.86 -0.40
CA VAL A 5 -0.99 -0.59 0.80
C VAL A 5 -0.22 -1.05 2.04
N CYS A 6 -0.45 -0.37 3.16
CA CYS A 6 0.08 -0.76 4.46
C CYS A 6 -1.07 -1.24 5.34
N VAL A 7 -0.90 -2.36 6.03
CA VAL A 7 -1.95 -2.96 6.86
C VAL A 7 -1.42 -3.40 8.22
N GLU A 8 -2.28 -3.31 9.24
CA GLU A 8 -2.05 -3.92 10.55
C GLU A 8 -2.45 -5.40 10.50
N ASP A 9 -2.26 -6.14 11.60
CA ASP A 9 -2.41 -7.61 11.62
C ASP A 9 -3.77 -8.15 11.17
N ARG A 10 -4.83 -7.36 11.27
CA ARG A 10 -6.18 -7.76 10.86
C ARG A 10 -6.58 -7.16 9.50
N GLY A 11 -5.61 -6.67 8.74
CA GLY A 11 -5.85 -6.06 7.44
C GLY A 11 -6.29 -4.60 7.50
N GLY A 12 -6.19 -3.96 8.66
CA GLY A 12 -6.64 -2.59 8.87
C GLY A 12 -5.74 -1.55 8.20
N ILE A 13 -6.36 -0.55 7.60
CA ILE A 13 -5.70 0.54 6.88
C ILE A 13 -5.87 1.87 7.62
N LEU A 14 -7.10 2.17 8.04
CA LEU A 14 -7.47 3.42 8.72
C LEU A 14 -8.26 3.16 9.99
N PHE A 15 -8.17 4.10 10.91
CA PHE A 15 -9.03 4.19 12.08
C PHE A 15 -9.47 5.64 12.29
N LEU A 16 -10.78 5.88 12.33
CA LEU A 16 -11.36 7.22 12.46
C LEU A 16 -10.77 8.20 11.45
N LYS A 17 -10.68 7.77 10.19
CA LYS A 17 -10.14 8.52 9.03
C LYS A 17 -8.65 8.82 9.11
N ARG A 18 -7.90 8.17 10.00
CA ARG A 18 -6.45 8.32 10.12
C ARG A 18 -5.76 6.99 9.87
N ARG A 19 -4.57 7.03 9.29
CA ARG A 19 -3.77 5.83 9.09
C ARG A 19 -3.43 5.18 10.43
N VAL A 20 -3.44 3.86 10.47
CA VAL A 20 -3.19 3.10 11.70
C VAL A 20 -1.74 3.22 12.17
N SER A 21 -0.80 3.41 11.25
CA SER A 21 0.62 3.63 11.57
C SER A 21 1.36 4.23 10.39
N ARG A 22 2.61 4.60 10.63
CA ARG A 22 3.52 5.10 9.59
C ARG A 22 4.96 4.77 9.97
N ASP A 23 5.82 4.62 8.95
CA ASP A 23 7.24 4.40 9.15
C ASP A 23 8.00 4.88 7.91
N ARG A 24 8.95 5.78 8.08
CA ARG A 24 9.70 6.37 6.96
C ARG A 24 10.44 5.34 6.10
N GLU A 25 10.77 4.19 6.65
CA GLU A 25 11.48 3.15 5.90
C GLU A 25 10.60 2.52 4.83
N VAL A 26 9.28 2.51 5.02
CA VAL A 26 8.33 2.05 4.00
C VAL A 26 8.38 2.98 2.77
N TYR A 27 8.31 4.30 2.99
CA TYR A 27 8.25 5.26 1.89
C TYR A 27 9.60 5.36 1.15
N ARG A 28 10.70 5.14 1.86
CA ARG A 28 12.03 4.97 1.26
C ARG A 28 12.10 3.75 0.37
N ASP A 29 11.58 2.62 0.85
CA ASP A 29 11.55 1.38 0.07
C ASP A 29 10.73 1.55 -1.21
N ILE A 30 9.59 2.22 -1.12
CA ILE A 30 8.78 2.55 -2.29
C ILE A 30 9.57 3.40 -3.28
N ALA A 31 10.27 4.42 -2.81
CA ALA A 31 11.06 5.31 -3.66
C ALA A 31 12.23 4.60 -4.34
N GLU A 32 12.80 3.60 -3.69
CA GLU A 32 13.89 2.80 -4.27
C GLU A 32 13.40 1.86 -5.36
N ASN A 33 12.11 1.49 -5.34
CA ASN A 33 11.57 0.48 -6.26
C ASN A 33 10.72 1.06 -7.39
N TYR A 34 10.26 2.32 -7.27
CA TYR A 34 9.37 2.92 -8.25
C TYR A 34 9.81 4.35 -8.59
N ILE A 35 9.63 4.73 -9.86
CA ILE A 35 10.02 6.07 -10.35
C ILE A 35 8.90 7.07 -10.06
N LYS A 36 7.65 6.65 -10.22
CA LYS A 36 6.49 7.51 -10.01
C LYS A 36 5.35 6.74 -9.34
N VAL A 37 4.72 7.38 -8.35
CA VAL A 37 3.59 6.80 -7.61
C VAL A 37 2.46 7.83 -7.51
N TYR A 38 1.24 7.40 -7.80
CA TYR A 38 0.03 8.20 -7.65
C TYR A 38 -0.59 7.95 -6.28
N MET A 39 -1.13 9.01 -5.67
CA MET A 39 -1.72 8.94 -4.35
C MET A 39 -2.70 10.10 -4.13
N THR A 40 -3.46 10.04 -3.03
CA THR A 40 -4.30 11.18 -2.62
C THR A 40 -3.43 12.27 -1.99
N SER A 41 -4.01 13.47 -1.87
CA SER A 41 -3.35 14.58 -1.15
C SER A 41 -3.09 14.25 0.32
N TYR A 42 -3.91 13.38 0.91
CA TYR A 42 -3.73 12.90 2.28
C TYR A 42 -2.43 12.12 2.46
N SER A 43 -2.08 11.30 1.47
CA SER A 43 -0.88 10.45 1.53
C SER A 43 0.40 11.21 1.17
N LEU A 44 0.29 12.27 0.41
CA LEU A 44 1.44 13.00 -0.15
C LEU A 44 2.50 13.39 0.89
N PRO A 45 2.15 13.92 2.09
CA PRO A 45 3.16 14.29 3.08
C PRO A 45 4.04 13.15 3.58
N LEU A 46 3.61 11.90 3.46
CA LEU A 46 4.41 10.74 3.84
C LEU A 46 5.70 10.62 3.02
N PHE A 47 5.68 11.17 1.81
CA PHE A 47 6.79 11.10 0.87
C PHE A 47 7.69 12.33 0.89
N ASP A 48 7.47 13.25 1.85
CA ASP A 48 8.34 14.40 2.03
C ASP A 48 9.78 13.96 2.35
N GLY A 49 10.75 14.54 1.67
CA GLY A 49 12.16 14.21 1.84
C GLY A 49 12.58 12.91 1.16
N VAL A 50 11.68 12.24 0.44
CA VAL A 50 11.95 11.01 -0.31
C VAL A 50 12.03 11.35 -1.79
N LYS A 51 13.04 10.83 -2.47
CA LYS A 51 13.29 11.15 -3.89
C LYS A 51 12.42 10.25 -4.79
N ILE A 52 11.21 10.71 -5.11
CA ILE A 52 10.28 10.02 -5.97
C ILE A 52 9.37 11.05 -6.66
N ASN A 53 8.92 10.75 -7.86
CA ASN A 53 7.89 11.53 -8.54
C ASN A 53 6.52 11.11 -8.04
N THR A 54 5.66 12.08 -7.72
CA THR A 54 4.32 11.82 -7.24
C THR A 54 3.28 12.48 -8.12
N GLY A 55 2.11 11.85 -8.25
CA GLY A 55 0.94 12.43 -8.86
C GLY A 55 -0.22 12.35 -7.88
N VAL A 56 -1.01 13.42 -7.78
CA VAL A 56 -2.13 13.47 -6.84
C VAL A 56 -3.44 13.24 -7.59
N ARG A 57 -4.28 12.33 -7.05
CA ARG A 57 -5.61 11.98 -7.58
C ARG A 57 -6.57 11.81 -6.42
N LEU A 58 -7.85 12.05 -6.66
CA LEU A 58 -8.89 11.76 -5.67
C LEU A 58 -9.04 10.24 -5.46
N LEU A 59 -9.09 9.49 -6.56
CA LEU A 59 -9.23 8.03 -6.58
C LEU A 59 -8.09 7.44 -7.40
N PRO A 60 -6.90 7.21 -6.82
CA PRO A 60 -5.71 6.83 -7.58
C PRO A 60 -5.87 5.63 -8.51
N ILE A 61 -6.57 4.57 -8.06
CA ILE A 61 -6.77 3.37 -8.87
C ILE A 61 -7.88 3.60 -9.89
N SER A 62 -9.03 4.10 -9.45
CA SER A 62 -10.19 4.31 -10.29
C SER A 62 -9.89 5.24 -11.48
N GLU A 63 -9.12 6.30 -11.23
CA GLU A 63 -8.70 7.28 -12.25
C GLU A 63 -7.43 6.86 -12.99
N GLY A 64 -6.82 5.74 -12.60
CA GLY A 64 -5.54 5.32 -13.12
C GLY A 64 -5.63 4.46 -14.37
N GLU A 65 -4.49 4.29 -15.01
CA GLU A 65 -4.33 3.52 -16.24
C GLU A 65 -3.37 2.35 -16.04
N ARG A 66 -3.42 1.42 -16.97
CA ARG A 66 -2.56 0.24 -16.99
C ARG A 66 -1.08 0.64 -16.90
N GLY A 67 -0.34 -0.06 -16.05
CA GLY A 67 1.10 0.17 -15.85
C GLY A 67 1.42 1.19 -14.78
N GLU A 68 0.44 1.93 -14.30
CA GLU A 68 0.67 2.90 -13.22
C GLU A 68 0.77 2.24 -11.86
N VAL A 69 1.42 2.93 -10.94
CA VAL A 69 1.65 2.51 -9.55
C VAL A 69 0.93 3.49 -8.62
N CYS A 70 0.13 2.96 -7.70
CA CYS A 70 -0.64 3.76 -6.77
C CYS A 70 -0.35 3.34 -5.33
N PHE A 71 -0.15 4.32 -4.45
CA PHE A 71 -0.14 4.11 -3.02
C PHE A 71 -1.52 4.45 -2.47
N VAL A 72 -2.15 3.51 -1.79
CA VAL A 72 -3.57 3.62 -1.43
C VAL A 72 -3.77 3.46 0.07
N GLU A 73 -4.49 4.41 0.67
CA GLU A 73 -4.86 4.37 2.08
C GLU A 73 -6.39 4.41 2.23
N SER A 74 -7.09 3.52 1.51
CA SER A 74 -8.56 3.47 1.54
C SER A 74 -9.05 2.09 1.12
N GLY A 75 -10.36 1.89 1.10
CA GLY A 75 -10.99 0.68 0.58
C GLY A 75 -11.04 0.58 -0.94
N GLU A 76 -10.44 1.52 -1.65
CA GLU A 76 -10.48 1.59 -3.13
C GLU A 76 -9.90 0.34 -3.82
N ILE A 77 -8.99 -0.36 -3.16
CA ILE A 77 -8.36 -1.57 -3.74
C ILE A 77 -9.42 -2.64 -4.00
N ALA A 78 -10.26 -2.95 -3.00
CA ALA A 78 -11.30 -3.98 -3.15
C ALA A 78 -12.28 -3.62 -4.27
N ASP A 79 -12.67 -2.34 -4.35
CA ASP A 79 -13.62 -1.86 -5.35
C ASP A 79 -13.07 -1.92 -6.77
N ASN A 80 -11.77 -1.91 -6.93
CA ASN A 80 -11.09 -1.86 -8.22
C ASN A 80 -10.11 -3.02 -8.44
N ILE A 81 -10.34 -4.13 -7.78
CA ILE A 81 -9.42 -5.27 -7.80
C ILE A 81 -9.13 -5.78 -9.23
N HIS A 82 -10.12 -5.66 -10.12
CA HIS A 82 -9.99 -6.07 -11.52
C HIS A 82 -8.97 -5.25 -12.31
N LYS A 83 -8.62 -4.06 -11.85
CA LYS A 83 -7.61 -3.19 -12.48
C LYS A 83 -6.19 -3.48 -11.99
N ILE A 84 -6.05 -4.28 -10.94
CA ILE A 84 -4.77 -4.50 -10.28
C ILE A 84 -4.17 -5.82 -10.75
N SER A 85 -2.93 -5.75 -11.25
CA SER A 85 -2.16 -6.93 -11.66
C SER A 85 -1.08 -7.30 -10.63
N ARG A 86 -0.64 -6.32 -9.82
CA ARG A 86 0.34 -6.52 -8.76
C ARG A 86 -0.11 -5.78 -7.51
N LEU A 87 -0.05 -6.48 -6.38
CA LEU A 87 -0.42 -5.93 -5.08
C LEU A 87 0.79 -6.02 -4.15
N VAL A 88 1.20 -4.89 -3.60
CA VAL A 88 2.32 -4.80 -2.67
C VAL A 88 1.75 -4.43 -1.29
N ILE A 89 1.91 -5.33 -0.34
CA ILE A 89 1.39 -5.14 1.01
C ILE A 89 2.56 -5.02 1.99
N TYR A 90 2.63 -3.88 2.66
CA TYR A 90 3.52 -3.70 3.81
C TYR A 90 2.73 -4.01 5.06
N ARG A 91 3.21 -4.97 5.86
CA ARG A 91 2.56 -5.40 7.10
C ARG A 91 3.32 -4.83 8.27
N TRP A 92 2.61 -4.07 9.11
CA TRP A 92 3.20 -3.44 10.30
C TRP A 92 3.65 -4.46 11.34
N ASN A 93 3.10 -5.69 11.30
CA ASN A 93 3.33 -6.75 12.28
C ASN A 93 2.95 -6.32 13.70
N ARG A 94 1.90 -5.52 13.79
CA ARG A 94 1.27 -5.07 15.02
C ARG A 94 -0.23 -5.02 14.82
N THR A 95 -0.97 -5.13 15.92
CA THR A 95 -2.42 -4.97 15.92
C THR A 95 -2.76 -3.54 16.34
N TYR A 96 -3.53 -2.85 15.50
CA TYR A 96 -4.03 -1.51 15.78
C TYR A 96 -5.56 -1.51 15.61
N PRO A 97 -6.29 -0.63 16.32
CA PRO A 97 -7.70 -0.41 16.01
C PRO A 97 -7.86 0.04 14.55
N SER A 98 -8.88 -0.48 13.87
CA SER A 98 -9.15 -0.10 12.48
C SER A 98 -10.64 -0.25 12.17
N ASP A 99 -11.14 0.61 11.28
CA ASP A 99 -12.51 0.58 10.78
C ASP A 99 -12.56 0.55 9.24
N VAL A 100 -11.44 0.78 8.57
CA VAL A 100 -11.29 0.56 7.12
C VAL A 100 -10.22 -0.50 6.93
N LYS A 101 -10.57 -1.56 6.21
CA LYS A 101 -9.70 -2.72 5.99
C LYS A 101 -9.51 -3.00 4.51
N LEU A 102 -8.46 -3.79 4.20
CA LEU A 102 -8.28 -4.32 2.85
C LEU A 102 -9.50 -5.13 2.42
N GLY A 103 -10.05 -5.94 3.32
CA GLY A 103 -11.33 -6.59 3.12
C GLY A 103 -11.30 -7.91 2.36
N PHE A 104 -10.12 -8.41 2.00
CA PHE A 104 -9.97 -9.69 1.30
C PHE A 104 -8.58 -10.28 1.53
N GLU A 105 -8.47 -11.59 1.32
CA GLU A 105 -7.18 -12.26 1.22
C GLU A 105 -6.77 -12.29 -0.26
N PRO A 106 -5.57 -11.84 -0.62
CA PRO A 106 -5.16 -11.77 -2.03
C PRO A 106 -5.30 -13.09 -2.78
N GLU A 107 -4.97 -14.21 -2.14
CA GLU A 107 -5.05 -15.53 -2.77
C GLU A 107 -6.49 -15.91 -3.16
N GLU A 108 -7.49 -15.45 -2.40
CA GLU A 108 -8.91 -15.69 -2.72
C GLU A 108 -9.38 -14.85 -3.91
N MET A 109 -8.64 -13.81 -4.27
CA MET A 109 -8.96 -12.92 -5.38
C MET A 109 -8.12 -13.20 -6.65
N GLY A 110 -7.52 -14.38 -6.71
CA GLY A 110 -6.74 -14.77 -7.90
C GLY A 110 -5.32 -14.25 -7.94
N PHE A 111 -4.74 -13.89 -6.81
CA PHE A 111 -3.35 -13.46 -6.70
C PHE A 111 -2.49 -14.55 -6.08
N LYS A 112 -1.23 -14.58 -6.47
CA LYS A 112 -0.22 -15.47 -5.91
C LYS A 112 0.89 -14.63 -5.30
N ARG A 113 1.30 -14.97 -4.08
CA ARG A 113 2.45 -14.33 -3.46
C ARG A 113 3.73 -14.77 -4.16
N VAL A 114 4.47 -13.82 -4.69
CA VAL A 114 5.71 -14.07 -5.44
C VAL A 114 6.96 -13.64 -4.70
N SER A 115 6.83 -12.84 -3.65
CA SER A 115 7.98 -12.36 -2.88
C SER A 115 7.55 -11.98 -1.47
N THR A 116 8.43 -12.25 -0.52
CA THR A 116 8.32 -11.78 0.87
C THR A 116 9.69 -11.25 1.29
N THR A 117 9.72 -10.02 1.77
CA THR A 117 10.95 -9.38 2.25
C THR A 117 10.68 -8.74 3.60
N GLU A 118 11.68 -8.72 4.46
CA GLU A 118 11.59 -8.05 5.74
C GLU A 118 12.40 -6.76 5.73
N LEU A 119 11.82 -5.70 6.31
CA LEU A 119 12.46 -4.41 6.48
C LEU A 119 12.63 -4.15 7.97
N VAL A 120 13.77 -3.56 8.32
CA VAL A 120 13.94 -2.98 9.65
C VAL A 120 13.34 -1.59 9.61
N GLY A 121 12.29 -1.36 10.38
CA GLY A 121 11.62 -0.07 10.44
C GLY A 121 12.36 0.94 11.30
N TYR A 122 11.97 2.21 11.17
CA TYR A 122 12.46 3.26 12.05
C TYR A 122 11.77 3.20 13.42
N SER A 123 10.44 3.06 13.42
CA SER A 123 9.61 2.96 14.62
C SER A 123 8.99 1.57 14.82
N HIS A 124 9.23 0.66 13.89
CA HIS A 124 8.79 -0.74 13.96
C HIS A 124 10.01 -1.63 13.85
N GLU A 125 10.10 -2.65 14.71
CA GLU A 125 11.24 -3.57 14.66
C GLU A 125 11.34 -4.28 13.32
N LYS A 126 10.19 -4.74 12.82
CA LYS A 126 10.12 -5.55 11.60
C LYS A 126 8.86 -5.22 10.84
N ILE A 127 9.03 -4.91 9.57
CA ILE A 127 7.95 -4.69 8.61
C ILE A 127 8.08 -5.76 7.54
N THR A 128 6.99 -6.47 7.22
CA THR A 128 7.00 -7.48 6.16
C THR A 128 6.43 -6.89 4.90
N LYS A 129 7.16 -7.04 3.79
CA LYS A 129 6.71 -6.62 2.45
C LYS A 129 6.38 -7.86 1.65
N ASP A 130 5.11 -8.06 1.35
CA ASP A 130 4.62 -9.14 0.51
C ASP A 130 4.19 -8.60 -0.86
N ILE A 131 4.67 -9.23 -1.91
CA ILE A 131 4.29 -8.90 -3.29
C ILE A 131 3.46 -10.04 -3.85
N TYR A 132 2.29 -9.68 -4.39
CA TYR A 132 1.37 -10.60 -5.03
C TYR A 132 1.20 -10.22 -6.49
N GLU A 133 1.11 -11.23 -7.36
CA GLU A 133 0.81 -11.02 -8.77
C GLU A 133 -0.42 -11.82 -9.16
N LYS A 134 -1.22 -11.25 -10.05
CA LYS A 134 -2.42 -11.90 -10.57
C LYS A 134 -2.03 -13.10 -11.42
N ILE A 135 -2.69 -14.23 -11.15
CA ILE A 135 -2.49 -15.48 -11.88
C ILE A 135 -3.11 -15.38 -13.28
#